data_e9c8841435f03421d10a96aecc0d1bee
#
_entry.id   e9c8841435f03421d10a96aecc0d1bee
#
_cell.length_a   1.000
_cell.length_b   1.000
_cell.length_c   1.000
_cell.angle_alpha   90.00
_cell.angle_beta   90.00
_cell.angle_gamma   90.00
#
_symmetry.space_group_name_H-M   'P 1'
#
loop_
_entity.id
_entity.type
_entity.pdbx_description
1 polymer ?
#
loop_
_entity_poly.entity_id
_entity_poly.type
_entity_poly.pdbx_seq_one_letter_code
_entity_poly.pdbx_strand_id
1 'polypeptide(L)'
;MLTISQLFVYPIKSLSGISISSSEVTNRGLKYDRRWMIVDKNNQFLTLREYPQMALLDVEIKENGLMIMSREYPAMKLDIPFIEDSNNLEMVTIWNATVQAKPVKNQIDEWLSDMLGVTCRLVYMPDQSMRPVDTTSGYSPDDKYTSFADAYPFLLLGDASMKYLNSRSEKQFSIERFRPNIVFLGGLPNQEDFFEKFLINDAYFTGLENCARCKIPNVNPKTGVFGVDNEPLKTLSKYRLKNKSIEFGRNVVFDGVGTISVGDELKLI
;
A
#
# COMPACT_ATOMS: atom_id res chain seq x y z
N MET A 1 16.60 -20.99 0.23
CA MET A 1 16.81 -19.69 -0.45
C MET A 1 15.50 -18.93 -0.42
N LEU A 2 15.50 -17.65 -0.04
CA LEU A 2 14.35 -16.79 -0.11
C LEU A 2 14.50 -15.93 -1.37
N THR A 3 13.43 -15.79 -2.15
CA THR A 3 13.44 -15.01 -3.40
C THR A 3 12.19 -14.17 -3.52
N ILE A 4 12.31 -13.00 -4.16
CA ILE A 4 11.16 -12.13 -4.43
C ILE A 4 10.28 -12.80 -5.49
N SER A 5 9.04 -13.10 -5.13
CA SER A 5 8.08 -13.76 -6.02
C SER A 5 7.11 -12.79 -6.69
N GLN A 6 6.77 -11.68 -6.01
CA GLN A 6 5.88 -10.66 -6.54
C GLN A 6 6.27 -9.29 -5.97
N LEU A 7 6.08 -8.27 -6.78
CA LEU A 7 6.15 -6.87 -6.38
C LEU A 7 4.85 -6.17 -6.74
N PHE A 8 4.36 -5.33 -5.82
CA PHE A 8 3.17 -4.54 -6.02
C PHE A 8 3.41 -3.08 -5.69
N VAL A 9 2.90 -2.20 -6.54
CA VAL A 9 2.83 -0.78 -6.29
C VAL A 9 1.36 -0.33 -6.28
N TYR A 10 1.02 0.60 -5.41
CA TYR A 10 -0.32 1.15 -5.24
C TYR A 10 -0.26 2.66 -5.41
N PRO A 11 -0.22 3.20 -6.64
CA PRO A 11 0.06 4.61 -6.86
C PRO A 11 -0.88 5.55 -6.11
N ILE A 12 -2.17 5.21 -6.09
CA ILE A 12 -3.21 5.99 -5.39
C ILE A 12 -3.65 5.22 -4.14
N LYS A 13 -3.61 5.88 -2.98
CA LYS A 13 -4.05 5.30 -1.71
C LYS A 13 -5.44 4.71 -1.84
N SER A 14 -5.64 3.50 -1.33
CA SER A 14 -6.93 2.77 -1.31
C SER A 14 -7.42 2.23 -2.66
N LEU A 15 -6.86 2.61 -3.80
CA LEU A 15 -7.19 2.02 -5.09
C LEU A 15 -6.48 0.68 -5.30
N SER A 16 -6.78 -0.02 -6.40
CA SER A 16 -6.17 -1.31 -6.72
C SER A 16 -4.65 -1.20 -6.88
N GLY A 17 -3.96 -2.31 -6.67
CA GLY A 17 -2.52 -2.42 -6.86
C GLY A 17 -2.16 -2.89 -8.26
N ILE A 18 -0.93 -2.60 -8.66
CA ILE A 18 -0.31 -2.99 -9.91
C ILE A 18 0.79 -4.00 -9.60
N SER A 19 0.75 -5.17 -10.22
CA SER A 19 1.88 -6.10 -10.21
C SER A 19 2.95 -5.61 -11.17
N ILE A 20 4.19 -5.55 -10.70
CA ILE A 20 5.34 -5.08 -11.47
C ILE A 20 6.47 -6.10 -11.40
N SER A 21 7.33 -6.13 -12.40
CA SER A 21 8.49 -7.03 -12.44
C SER A 21 9.72 -6.44 -11.73
N SER A 22 9.82 -5.12 -11.68
CA SER A 22 10.95 -4.40 -11.11
C SER A 22 10.55 -3.00 -10.68
N SER A 23 11.23 -2.42 -9.70
CA SER A 23 11.05 -1.01 -9.29
C SER A 23 12.31 -0.43 -8.66
N GLU A 24 12.52 0.84 -8.89
CA GLU A 24 13.41 1.66 -8.05
C GLU A 24 12.87 1.67 -6.61
N VAL A 25 13.77 1.57 -5.65
CA VAL A 25 13.48 1.67 -4.21
C VAL A 25 13.88 3.06 -3.74
N THR A 26 12.97 3.72 -3.06
CA THR A 26 13.18 5.05 -2.50
C THR A 26 13.02 5.02 -0.98
N ASN A 27 13.44 6.07 -0.30
CA ASN A 27 13.23 6.22 1.15
C ASN A 27 11.74 6.32 1.55
N ARG A 28 10.81 6.35 0.58
CA ARG A 28 9.35 6.47 0.78
C ARG A 28 8.56 5.27 0.29
N GLY A 29 9.23 4.22 -0.19
CA GLY A 29 8.61 3.06 -0.80
C GLY A 29 9.12 2.79 -2.21
N LEU A 30 8.46 1.86 -2.91
CA LEU A 30 8.69 1.67 -4.33
C LEU A 30 8.30 2.94 -5.10
N LYS A 31 8.97 3.17 -6.22
CA LYS A 31 8.64 4.32 -7.10
C LYS A 31 7.15 4.37 -7.39
N TYR A 32 6.56 5.55 -7.23
CA TYR A 32 5.13 5.84 -7.33
C TYR A 32 4.22 5.28 -6.22
N ASP A 33 4.71 4.50 -5.27
CA ASP A 33 3.86 3.88 -4.26
C ASP A 33 3.21 4.93 -3.34
N ARG A 34 1.86 4.92 -3.32
CA ARG A 34 0.99 5.81 -2.52
C ARG A 34 1.37 7.30 -2.62
N ARG A 35 1.86 7.75 -3.81
CA ARG A 35 2.18 9.16 -4.04
C ARG A 35 0.92 10.01 -4.27
N TRP A 36 -0.21 9.40 -4.57
CA TRP A 36 -1.51 10.06 -4.71
C TRP A 36 -2.50 9.58 -3.65
N MET A 37 -3.41 10.48 -3.31
CA MET A 37 -4.45 10.23 -2.31
C MET A 37 -5.73 10.99 -2.68
N ILE A 38 -6.89 10.38 -2.41
CA ILE A 38 -8.18 11.03 -2.57
C ILE A 38 -8.55 11.63 -1.23
N VAL A 39 -8.97 12.90 -1.24
CA VAL A 39 -9.42 13.63 -0.04
C VAL A 39 -10.83 14.18 -0.24
N ASP A 40 -11.55 14.35 0.86
CA ASP A 40 -12.87 14.99 0.90
C ASP A 40 -12.75 16.53 0.84
N LYS A 41 -13.91 17.22 0.92
CA LYS A 41 -13.99 18.68 0.94
C LYS A 41 -13.28 19.35 2.14
N ASN A 42 -12.98 18.59 3.19
CA ASN A 42 -12.28 19.05 4.39
C ASN A 42 -10.78 18.65 4.38
N ASN A 43 -10.25 18.22 3.24
CA ASN A 43 -8.88 17.74 3.08
C ASN A 43 -8.56 16.46 3.89
N GLN A 44 -9.57 15.70 4.31
CA GLN A 44 -9.40 14.43 5.00
C GLN A 44 -9.34 13.29 3.99
N PHE A 45 -8.43 12.35 4.20
CA PHE A 45 -8.23 11.22 3.28
C PHE A 45 -9.44 10.27 3.24
N LEU A 46 -9.81 9.82 2.03
CA LEU A 46 -10.77 8.74 1.84
C LEU A 46 -10.07 7.38 1.88
N THR A 47 -10.78 6.36 2.35
CA THR A 47 -10.19 5.04 2.56
C THR A 47 -11.15 3.90 2.23
N LEU A 48 -10.60 2.75 1.81
CA LEU A 48 -11.32 1.48 1.66
C LEU A 48 -12.13 1.07 2.91
N ARG A 49 -11.85 1.64 4.09
CA ARG A 49 -12.61 1.35 5.32
C ARG A 49 -14.02 1.92 5.26
N GLU A 50 -14.21 3.00 4.52
CA GLU A 50 -15.44 3.75 4.41
C GLU A 50 -16.05 3.62 3.01
N TYR A 51 -15.19 3.58 2.01
CA TYR A 51 -15.54 3.50 0.58
C TYR A 51 -14.92 2.25 -0.05
N PRO A 52 -15.42 1.04 0.26
CA PRO A 52 -14.81 -0.21 -0.21
C PRO A 52 -14.86 -0.37 -1.74
N GLN A 53 -15.78 0.33 -2.44
CA GLN A 53 -15.84 0.41 -3.91
C GLN A 53 -14.58 1.04 -4.54
N MET A 54 -13.75 1.77 -3.79
CA MET A 54 -12.43 2.22 -4.26
C MET A 54 -11.56 1.06 -4.77
N ALA A 55 -11.80 -0.16 -4.30
CA ALA A 55 -11.10 -1.35 -4.79
C ALA A 55 -11.42 -1.70 -6.25
N LEU A 56 -12.49 -1.13 -6.82
CA LEU A 56 -12.93 -1.36 -8.21
C LEU A 56 -12.33 -0.33 -9.19
N LEU A 57 -11.56 0.61 -8.69
CA LEU A 57 -10.82 1.57 -9.52
C LEU A 57 -9.41 1.03 -9.78
N ASP A 58 -9.16 0.61 -11.01
CA ASP A 58 -7.86 0.14 -11.44
C ASP A 58 -6.97 1.32 -11.84
N VAL A 59 -5.67 1.14 -11.60
CA VAL A 59 -4.65 2.13 -11.94
C VAL A 59 -3.61 1.47 -12.84
N GLU A 60 -3.18 2.17 -13.87
CA GLU A 60 -2.07 1.78 -14.73
C GLU A 60 -1.04 2.91 -14.77
N ILE A 61 0.25 2.56 -14.68
CA ILE A 61 1.35 3.53 -14.87
C ILE A 61 1.64 3.63 -16.36
N LYS A 62 1.57 4.84 -16.88
CA LYS A 62 1.93 5.20 -18.25
C LYS A 62 3.26 5.95 -18.28
N GLU A 63 3.80 6.18 -19.45
CA GLU A 63 5.05 6.93 -19.63
C GLU A 63 4.99 8.33 -19.01
N ASN A 64 3.88 9.04 -19.18
CA ASN A 64 3.73 10.44 -18.78
C ASN A 64 2.64 10.65 -17.70
N GLY A 65 2.27 9.60 -16.96
CA GLY A 65 1.22 9.73 -15.97
C GLY A 65 0.66 8.41 -15.45
N LEU A 66 -0.53 8.49 -14.89
CA LEU A 66 -1.34 7.34 -14.52
C LEU A 66 -2.61 7.32 -15.40
N MET A 67 -3.15 6.15 -15.64
CA MET A 67 -4.52 5.98 -16.12
C MET A 67 -5.32 5.30 -15.00
N ILE A 68 -6.50 5.85 -14.71
CA ILE A 68 -7.47 5.25 -13.78
C ILE A 68 -8.69 4.78 -14.59
N MET A 69 -9.25 3.62 -14.24
CA MET A 69 -10.42 3.07 -14.91
C MET A 69 -11.34 2.36 -13.91
N SER A 70 -12.63 2.40 -14.17
CA SER A 70 -13.62 1.68 -13.38
C SER A 70 -13.83 0.27 -13.92
N ARG A 71 -13.80 -0.74 -13.05
CA ARG A 71 -14.17 -2.13 -13.42
C ARG A 71 -15.66 -2.29 -13.69
N GLU A 72 -16.50 -1.49 -13.03
CA GLU A 72 -17.95 -1.52 -13.24
C GLU A 72 -18.34 -0.85 -14.55
N TYR A 73 -17.58 0.17 -14.95
CA TYR A 73 -17.82 0.94 -16.19
C TYR A 73 -16.53 1.04 -17.00
N PRO A 74 -16.11 -0.02 -17.73
CA PRO A 74 -14.78 -0.06 -18.38
C PRO A 74 -14.54 1.01 -19.44
N ALA A 75 -15.60 1.61 -19.98
CA ALA A 75 -15.49 2.76 -20.88
C ALA A 75 -15.10 4.05 -20.14
N MET A 76 -15.32 4.11 -18.82
CA MET A 76 -15.00 5.25 -17.98
C MET A 76 -13.56 5.16 -17.50
N LYS A 77 -12.67 5.82 -18.19
CA LYS A 77 -11.24 5.91 -17.89
C LYS A 77 -10.76 7.34 -17.99
N LEU A 78 -9.74 7.69 -17.25
CA LEU A 78 -9.18 9.03 -17.20
C LEU A 78 -7.66 8.97 -17.06
N ASP A 79 -6.97 9.79 -17.84
CA ASP A 79 -5.52 9.97 -17.75
C ASP A 79 -5.19 11.05 -16.71
N ILE A 80 -4.26 10.74 -15.83
CA ILE A 80 -3.74 11.61 -14.80
C ILE A 80 -2.28 11.91 -15.13
N PRO A 81 -1.94 13.07 -15.69
CA PRO A 81 -0.56 13.40 -16.01
C PRO A 81 0.29 13.47 -14.73
N PHE A 82 1.57 13.14 -14.82
CA PHE A 82 2.51 13.47 -13.78
C PHE A 82 2.54 14.98 -13.59
N ILE A 83 2.51 15.43 -12.35
CA ILE A 83 2.42 16.85 -12.03
C ILE A 83 3.81 17.45 -12.19
N GLU A 84 3.96 18.31 -13.18
CA GLU A 84 5.09 19.21 -13.28
C GLU A 84 5.02 20.25 -12.17
N ASP A 85 6.15 20.86 -11.81
CA ASP A 85 6.27 21.76 -10.66
C ASP A 85 5.23 22.90 -10.70
N SER A 86 4.21 22.77 -9.87
CA SER A 86 3.31 23.86 -9.53
C SER A 86 3.57 24.27 -8.08
N ASN A 87 3.63 25.58 -7.82
CA ASN A 87 3.80 26.13 -6.48
C ASN A 87 2.52 26.08 -5.64
N ASN A 88 1.44 25.50 -6.16
CA ASN A 88 0.16 25.43 -5.45
C ASN A 88 0.16 24.20 -4.51
N LEU A 89 0.50 24.46 -3.25
CA LEU A 89 0.49 23.46 -2.18
C LEU A 89 -0.68 23.74 -1.24
N GLU A 90 -1.31 22.68 -0.78
CA GLU A 90 -2.35 22.73 0.24
C GLU A 90 -2.06 21.71 1.34
N MET A 91 -2.63 21.94 2.51
CA MET A 91 -2.50 21.03 3.64
C MET A 91 -3.60 19.98 3.59
N VAL A 92 -3.21 18.71 3.63
CA VAL A 92 -4.12 17.56 3.69
C VAL A 92 -3.81 16.72 4.91
N THR A 93 -4.83 16.06 5.44
CA THR A 93 -4.69 15.24 6.63
C THR A 93 -4.75 13.75 6.26
N ILE A 94 -3.79 13.01 6.78
CA ILE A 94 -3.75 11.55 6.74
C ILE A 94 -3.43 11.02 8.14
N TRP A 95 -4.36 10.29 8.76
CA TRP A 95 -4.27 9.89 10.17
C TRP A 95 -4.03 11.09 11.09
N ASN A 96 -2.96 11.05 11.87
CA ASN A 96 -2.56 12.12 12.78
C ASN A 96 -1.59 13.12 12.14
N ALA A 97 -1.26 12.96 10.86
CA ALA A 97 -0.31 13.81 10.15
C ALA A 97 -1.03 14.78 9.22
N THR A 98 -0.56 16.02 9.19
CA THR A 98 -0.93 17.02 8.20
C THR A 98 0.28 17.33 7.34
N VAL A 99 0.14 17.17 6.03
CA VAL A 99 1.25 17.28 5.06
C VAL A 99 0.86 18.13 3.88
N GLN A 100 1.86 18.73 3.24
CA GLN A 100 1.66 19.45 1.99
C GLN A 100 1.41 18.51 0.84
N ALA A 101 0.43 18.82 0.01
CA ALA A 101 0.09 18.09 -1.21
C ALA A 101 -0.26 19.05 -2.35
N LYS A 102 -0.13 18.59 -3.59
CA LYS A 102 -0.53 19.33 -4.79
C LYS A 102 -1.89 18.82 -5.26
N PRO A 103 -2.90 19.70 -5.45
CA PRO A 103 -4.11 19.33 -6.18
C PRO A 103 -3.77 18.88 -7.61
N VAL A 104 -4.46 17.85 -8.10
CA VAL A 104 -4.21 17.35 -9.45
C VAL A 104 -4.97 18.18 -10.46
N LYS A 105 -6.26 18.00 -10.66
CA LYS A 105 -7.08 18.81 -11.59
C LYS A 105 -8.59 18.59 -11.37
N ASN A 106 -9.40 19.61 -11.63
CA ASN A 106 -10.85 19.59 -11.43
C ASN A 106 -11.59 18.48 -12.20
N GLN A 107 -11.21 18.21 -13.46
CA GLN A 107 -11.84 17.15 -14.26
C GLN A 107 -11.69 15.75 -13.61
N ILE A 108 -10.56 15.51 -12.94
CA ILE A 108 -10.31 14.27 -12.20
C ILE A 108 -11.18 14.23 -10.95
N ASP A 109 -11.37 15.35 -10.31
CA ASP A 109 -12.15 15.48 -9.08
C ASP A 109 -13.63 15.20 -9.33
N GLU A 110 -14.18 15.71 -10.43
CA GLU A 110 -15.56 15.42 -10.89
C GLU A 110 -15.75 13.94 -11.16
N TRP A 111 -14.84 13.36 -11.96
CA TRP A 111 -14.89 11.93 -12.30
C TRP A 111 -14.82 11.03 -11.04
N LEU A 112 -13.90 11.32 -10.11
CA LEU A 112 -13.79 10.58 -8.88
C LEU A 112 -15.02 10.75 -7.97
N SER A 113 -15.57 11.95 -7.91
CA SER A 113 -16.77 12.23 -7.13
C SER A 113 -17.97 11.44 -7.63
N ASP A 114 -18.14 11.35 -8.95
CA ASP A 114 -19.19 10.55 -9.58
C ASP A 114 -18.99 9.05 -9.31
N MET A 115 -17.76 8.54 -9.46
CA MET A 115 -17.45 7.11 -9.23
C MET A 115 -17.61 6.70 -7.75
N LEU A 116 -17.33 7.58 -6.82
CA LEU A 116 -17.38 7.26 -5.39
C LEU A 116 -18.68 7.70 -4.71
N GLY A 117 -19.49 8.52 -5.38
CA GLY A 117 -20.73 9.07 -4.82
C GLY A 117 -20.51 10.06 -3.68
N VAL A 118 -19.36 10.70 -3.62
CA VAL A 118 -18.98 11.67 -2.60
C VAL A 118 -18.09 12.75 -3.19
N THR A 119 -18.32 14.01 -2.85
CA THR A 119 -17.44 15.12 -3.30
C THR A 119 -16.04 14.90 -2.78
N CYS A 120 -15.12 14.70 -3.71
CA CYS A 120 -13.72 14.42 -3.40
C CYS A 120 -12.80 14.96 -4.49
N ARG A 121 -11.50 14.91 -4.23
CA ARG A 121 -10.47 15.34 -5.16
C ARG A 121 -9.18 14.56 -4.99
N LEU A 122 -8.38 14.54 -6.04
CA LEU A 122 -7.09 13.86 -6.06
C LEU A 122 -5.96 14.84 -5.72
N VAL A 123 -5.09 14.40 -4.82
CA VAL A 123 -3.88 15.15 -4.44
C VAL A 123 -2.64 14.29 -4.63
N TYR A 124 -1.51 14.94 -4.90
CA TYR A 124 -0.18 14.33 -5.06
C TYR A 124 0.76 14.80 -3.95
N MET A 125 1.57 13.91 -3.39
CA MET A 125 2.62 14.25 -2.44
C MET A 125 3.91 14.57 -3.19
N PRO A 126 4.36 15.82 -3.25
CA PRO A 126 5.63 16.18 -3.91
C PRO A 126 6.83 15.76 -3.06
N ASP A 127 8.03 15.75 -3.67
CA ASP A 127 9.23 15.24 -3.01
C ASP A 127 9.67 16.08 -1.80
N GLN A 128 9.39 17.37 -1.80
CA GLN A 128 9.66 18.26 -0.65
C GLN A 128 8.74 18.02 0.56
N SER A 129 7.61 17.33 0.40
CA SER A 129 6.73 17.00 1.51
C SER A 129 7.31 15.84 2.30
N MET A 130 7.55 16.03 3.58
CA MET A 130 8.15 15.06 4.46
C MET A 130 7.12 14.55 5.46
N ARG A 131 6.85 13.24 5.44
CA ARG A 131 6.04 12.56 6.43
C ARG A 131 6.90 11.48 7.09
N PRO A 132 7.43 11.74 8.31
CA PRO A 132 8.23 10.76 9.02
C PRO A 132 7.45 9.45 9.26
N VAL A 133 8.16 8.34 9.29
CA VAL A 133 7.63 7.06 9.76
C VAL A 133 7.39 7.17 11.26
N ASP A 134 6.15 6.89 11.68
CA ASP A 134 5.74 6.90 13.08
C ASP A 134 5.48 5.44 13.53
N THR A 135 6.36 4.94 14.38
CA THR A 135 6.27 3.56 14.88
C THR A 135 5.44 3.51 16.17
N THR A 136 4.68 2.43 16.35
CA THR A 136 3.93 2.20 17.60
C THR A 136 4.85 1.95 18.79
N SER A 137 6.10 1.57 18.53
CA SER A 137 7.15 1.35 19.56
C SER A 137 7.81 2.65 20.04
N GLY A 138 7.46 3.80 19.45
CA GLY A 138 8.13 5.08 19.75
C GLY A 138 9.53 5.22 19.14
N TYR A 139 9.99 4.23 18.41
CA TYR A 139 11.22 4.32 17.62
C TYR A 139 10.88 4.94 16.26
N SER A 140 11.15 6.21 16.11
CA SER A 140 11.14 6.88 14.80
C SER A 140 12.55 6.82 14.26
N PRO A 141 12.83 6.02 13.22
CA PRO A 141 14.15 6.05 12.61
C PRO A 141 14.35 7.41 11.96
N ASP A 142 15.42 8.10 12.33
CA ASP A 142 15.81 9.34 11.72
C ASP A 142 15.90 9.16 10.19
N ASP A 143 15.44 10.15 9.43
CA ASP A 143 15.49 10.16 7.96
C ASP A 143 14.66 9.07 7.23
N LYS A 144 13.70 8.43 7.90
CA LYS A 144 12.75 7.53 7.24
C LYS A 144 11.41 8.17 7.04
N TYR A 145 10.93 8.11 5.82
CA TYR A 145 9.70 8.77 5.41
C TYR A 145 8.75 7.77 4.77
N THR A 146 7.49 8.13 4.73
CA THR A 146 6.47 7.42 3.97
C THR A 146 5.68 8.41 3.13
N SER A 147 5.07 7.94 2.07
CA SER A 147 4.12 8.72 1.28
C SER A 147 2.72 8.71 1.93
N PHE A 148 1.66 8.55 1.17
CA PHE A 148 0.30 8.37 1.70
C PHE A 148 0.01 6.91 2.12
N ALA A 149 1.03 6.07 2.34
CA ALA A 149 0.85 4.77 2.99
C ALA A 149 0.33 4.93 4.42
N ASP A 150 -0.17 3.86 5.04
CA ASP A 150 -0.78 3.97 6.36
C ASP A 150 0.26 4.39 7.42
N ALA A 151 1.37 3.66 7.54
CA ALA A 151 2.42 3.99 8.51
C ALA A 151 3.83 3.83 7.92
N TYR A 152 4.07 2.82 7.11
CA TYR A 152 5.39 2.44 6.63
C TYR A 152 5.48 2.44 5.10
N PRO A 153 6.68 2.66 4.53
CA PRO A 153 6.87 2.68 3.09
C PRO A 153 6.73 1.30 2.43
N PHE A 154 6.98 0.21 3.16
CA PHE A 154 6.87 -1.14 2.61
C PHE A 154 6.16 -2.09 3.56
N LEU A 155 5.39 -3.00 2.97
CA LEU A 155 4.89 -4.21 3.61
C LEU A 155 5.50 -5.42 2.92
N LEU A 156 6.22 -6.24 3.69
CA LEU A 156 6.76 -7.53 3.30
C LEU A 156 5.83 -8.65 3.75
N LEU A 157 5.56 -9.62 2.88
CA LEU A 157 4.70 -10.77 3.20
C LEU A 157 5.23 -12.05 2.55
N GLY A 158 5.28 -13.13 3.32
CA GLY A 158 5.69 -14.45 2.81
C GLY A 158 4.56 -15.18 2.07
N ASP A 159 4.86 -15.79 0.93
CA ASP A 159 3.94 -16.70 0.22
C ASP A 159 3.54 -17.89 1.12
N ALA A 160 4.49 -18.41 1.91
CA ALA A 160 4.23 -19.45 2.89
C ALA A 160 3.19 -19.04 3.95
N SER A 161 3.19 -17.77 4.36
CA SER A 161 2.21 -17.20 5.30
C SER A 161 0.81 -17.14 4.69
N MET A 162 0.72 -16.77 3.41
CA MET A 162 -0.54 -16.80 2.66
C MET A 162 -1.08 -18.22 2.46
N LYS A 163 -0.22 -19.17 2.11
CA LYS A 163 -0.60 -20.58 1.99
C LYS A 163 -1.10 -21.14 3.32
N TYR A 164 -0.44 -20.77 4.42
CA TYR A 164 -0.84 -21.19 5.75
C TYR A 164 -2.20 -20.60 6.16
N LEU A 165 -2.44 -19.33 5.88
CA LEU A 165 -3.76 -18.72 6.08
C LEU A 165 -4.84 -19.46 5.29
N ASN A 166 -4.59 -19.70 4.00
CA ASN A 166 -5.54 -20.36 3.11
C ASN A 166 -5.81 -21.83 3.48
N SER A 167 -4.82 -22.53 4.06
CA SER A 167 -5.02 -23.90 4.56
C SER A 167 -5.89 -23.97 5.84
N ARG A 168 -6.08 -22.83 6.55
CA ARG A 168 -6.88 -22.73 7.77
C ARG A 168 -8.28 -22.18 7.53
N SER A 169 -8.62 -21.87 6.31
CA SER A 169 -9.91 -21.33 5.93
C SER A 169 -10.56 -22.18 4.85
N GLU A 170 -11.88 -22.28 4.88
CA GLU A 170 -12.67 -22.88 3.79
C GLU A 170 -12.64 -22.01 2.52
N LYS A 171 -12.30 -20.72 2.67
CA LYS A 171 -12.17 -19.76 1.57
C LYS A 171 -10.72 -19.53 1.18
N GLN A 172 -10.50 -19.25 -0.10
CA GLN A 172 -9.20 -18.85 -0.60
C GLN A 172 -9.12 -17.33 -0.70
N PHE A 173 -8.10 -16.75 -0.11
CA PHE A 173 -7.86 -15.31 -0.12
C PHE A 173 -6.67 -14.99 -1.02
N SER A 174 -6.82 -13.95 -1.82
CA SER A 174 -5.72 -13.43 -2.61
C SER A 174 -4.83 -12.51 -1.78
N ILE A 175 -3.56 -12.43 -2.17
CA ILE A 175 -2.55 -11.65 -1.43
C ILE A 175 -2.82 -10.15 -1.49
N GLU A 176 -3.46 -9.67 -2.56
CA GLU A 176 -3.80 -8.26 -2.76
C GLU A 176 -4.70 -7.69 -1.65
N ARG A 177 -5.45 -8.55 -0.92
CA ARG A 177 -6.24 -8.12 0.24
C ARG A 177 -5.38 -7.47 1.32
N PHE A 178 -4.15 -7.93 1.44
CA PHE A 178 -3.19 -7.44 2.44
C PHE A 178 -2.33 -6.29 1.94
N ARG A 179 -2.35 -6.02 0.62
CA ARG A 179 -1.68 -4.90 -0.03
C ARG A 179 -0.17 -4.84 0.23
N PRO A 180 0.56 -5.97 0.12
CA PRO A 180 2.02 -5.95 0.30
C PRO A 180 2.70 -5.24 -0.87
N ASN A 181 3.90 -4.71 -0.63
CA ASN A 181 4.78 -4.22 -1.68
C ASN A 181 5.72 -5.32 -2.18
N ILE A 182 6.20 -6.14 -1.25
CA ILE A 182 7.19 -7.19 -1.52
C ILE A 182 6.62 -8.53 -1.02
N VAL A 183 6.56 -9.50 -1.91
CA VAL A 183 6.20 -10.88 -1.58
C VAL A 183 7.41 -11.76 -1.84
N PHE A 184 7.76 -12.60 -0.88
CA PHE A 184 8.86 -13.56 -1.05
C PHE A 184 8.38 -15.00 -1.01
N LEU A 185 9.07 -15.84 -1.78
CA LEU A 185 8.92 -17.29 -1.83
C LEU A 185 9.99 -17.95 -0.97
N GLY A 186 9.69 -19.13 -0.43
CA GLY A 186 10.55 -19.90 0.45
C GLY A 186 10.29 -19.59 1.92
N GLY A 187 11.01 -20.29 2.79
CA GLY A 187 10.89 -20.13 4.23
C GLY A 187 9.64 -20.78 4.84
N LEU A 188 9.41 -20.46 6.10
CA LEU A 188 8.29 -20.97 6.90
C LEU A 188 7.15 -19.96 7.00
N PRO A 189 5.92 -20.39 7.30
CA PRO A 189 4.81 -19.47 7.56
C PRO A 189 5.14 -18.49 8.70
N ASN A 190 4.85 -17.21 8.47
CA ASN A 190 5.09 -16.08 9.38
C ASN A 190 6.59 -15.87 9.75
N GLN A 191 7.51 -16.38 8.95
CA GLN A 191 8.94 -16.16 9.16
C GLN A 191 9.33 -14.69 9.03
N GLU A 192 8.62 -13.93 8.21
CA GLU A 192 8.80 -12.48 8.04
C GLU A 192 8.69 -11.70 9.36
N ASP A 193 8.02 -12.22 10.37
CA ASP A 193 7.90 -11.58 11.68
C ASP A 193 9.26 -11.32 12.36
N PHE A 194 10.27 -12.10 11.99
CA PHE A 194 11.61 -12.09 12.58
C PHE A 194 12.65 -11.45 11.67
N PHE A 195 12.26 -10.90 10.52
CA PHE A 195 13.20 -10.23 9.63
C PHE A 195 13.53 -8.85 10.19
N GLU A 196 14.68 -8.75 10.88
CA GLU A 196 15.17 -7.49 11.43
C GLU A 196 16.01 -6.72 10.40
N LYS A 197 16.97 -7.40 9.78
CA LYS A 197 17.86 -6.83 8.78
C LYS A 197 18.04 -7.81 7.64
N PHE A 198 17.92 -7.34 6.42
CA PHE A 198 18.07 -8.19 5.24
C PHE A 198 18.47 -7.39 4.00
N LEU A 199 19.03 -8.07 3.04
CA LEU A 199 19.35 -7.55 1.71
C LEU A 199 18.40 -8.13 0.67
N ILE A 200 18.03 -7.33 -0.30
CA ILE A 200 17.53 -7.77 -1.60
C ILE A 200 18.54 -7.24 -2.61
N ASN A 201 19.34 -8.12 -3.23
CA ASN A 201 20.59 -7.76 -3.88
C ASN A 201 21.48 -6.94 -2.92
N ASP A 202 21.86 -5.72 -3.31
CA ASP A 202 22.64 -4.78 -2.49
C ASP A 202 21.76 -3.78 -1.71
N ALA A 203 20.44 -3.87 -1.85
CA ALA A 203 19.50 -2.97 -1.18
C ALA A 203 19.25 -3.43 0.27
N TYR A 204 19.58 -2.55 1.23
CA TYR A 204 19.50 -2.84 2.66
C TYR A 204 18.15 -2.46 3.23
N PHE A 205 17.47 -3.43 3.84
CA PHE A 205 16.16 -3.25 4.46
C PHE A 205 16.21 -3.54 5.96
N THR A 206 15.39 -2.79 6.71
CA THR A 206 15.17 -3.00 8.14
C THR A 206 13.70 -3.26 8.41
N GLY A 207 13.39 -4.42 9.00
CA GLY A 207 12.06 -4.76 9.48
C GLY A 207 11.85 -4.16 10.87
N LEU A 208 10.82 -3.33 11.03
CA LEU A 208 10.57 -2.60 12.26
C LEU A 208 9.55 -3.31 13.16
N GLU A 209 8.34 -3.50 12.68
CA GLU A 209 7.28 -4.13 13.46
C GLU A 209 6.32 -4.95 12.57
N ASN A 210 5.62 -5.89 13.16
CA ASN A 210 4.61 -6.65 12.45
C ASN A 210 3.42 -5.75 12.12
N CYS A 211 2.83 -5.95 10.96
CA CYS A 211 1.72 -5.12 10.51
C CYS A 211 0.42 -5.46 11.25
N ALA A 212 -0.01 -4.57 12.14
CA ALA A 212 -1.33 -4.63 12.75
C ALA A 212 -2.42 -4.43 11.69
N ARG A 213 -3.28 -5.42 11.53
CA ARG A 213 -4.29 -5.42 10.44
C ARG A 213 -5.58 -4.74 10.88
N CYS A 214 -6.02 -3.80 10.06
CA CYS A 214 -7.35 -3.21 10.14
C CYS A 214 -8.36 -4.04 9.33
N LYS A 215 -9.61 -3.57 9.23
CA LYS A 215 -10.68 -4.28 8.49
C LYS A 215 -10.52 -4.36 6.96
N ILE A 216 -9.57 -3.63 6.35
CA ILE A 216 -9.40 -3.60 4.88
C ILE A 216 -9.23 -4.99 4.24
N PRO A 217 -8.47 -5.96 4.81
CA PRO A 217 -8.39 -7.30 4.23
C PRO A 217 -9.72 -8.02 4.05
N ASN A 218 -10.76 -7.63 4.78
CA ASN A 218 -12.11 -8.19 4.63
C ASN A 218 -12.87 -7.64 3.41
N VAL A 219 -12.37 -6.58 2.77
CA VAL A 219 -12.91 -6.13 1.47
C VAL A 219 -12.50 -7.12 0.39
N ASN A 220 -13.46 -7.56 -0.39
CA ASN A 220 -13.16 -8.35 -1.59
C ASN A 220 -12.66 -7.41 -2.69
N PRO A 221 -11.40 -7.54 -3.14
CA PRO A 221 -10.85 -6.62 -4.14
C PRO A 221 -11.50 -6.74 -5.52
N LYS A 222 -12.24 -7.83 -5.79
CA LYS A 222 -12.94 -8.03 -7.07
C LYS A 222 -14.34 -7.42 -7.08
N THR A 223 -14.98 -7.27 -5.93
CA THR A 223 -16.38 -6.80 -5.83
C THR A 223 -16.51 -5.49 -5.07
N GLY A 224 -15.45 -4.99 -4.44
CA GLY A 224 -15.48 -3.77 -3.65
C GLY A 224 -16.41 -3.84 -2.42
N VAL A 225 -16.67 -5.04 -1.89
CA VAL A 225 -17.63 -5.25 -0.78
C VAL A 225 -16.94 -5.93 0.39
N PHE A 226 -17.30 -5.55 1.61
CA PHE A 226 -16.90 -6.28 2.82
C PHE A 226 -17.55 -7.66 2.86
N GLY A 227 -16.76 -8.68 3.18
CA GLY A 227 -17.30 -10.01 3.46
C GLY A 227 -18.13 -10.00 4.76
N VAL A 228 -19.33 -10.59 4.71
CA VAL A 228 -20.25 -10.67 5.86
C VAL A 228 -19.73 -11.51 7.03
N ASP A 229 -18.75 -12.37 6.77
CA ASP A 229 -18.17 -13.33 7.71
C ASP A 229 -16.89 -12.82 8.40
N ASN A 230 -16.48 -11.58 8.13
CA ASN A 230 -15.25 -10.94 8.63
C ASN A 230 -13.97 -11.70 8.25
N GLU A 231 -13.98 -12.47 7.16
CA GLU A 231 -12.78 -13.14 6.66
C GLU A 231 -11.94 -12.20 5.76
N PRO A 232 -10.62 -12.33 5.77
CA PRO A 232 -9.78 -13.32 6.43
C PRO A 232 -9.40 -13.02 7.90
N LEU A 233 -9.80 -11.87 8.44
CA LEU A 233 -9.39 -11.48 9.80
C LEU A 233 -9.91 -12.43 10.86
N LYS A 234 -11.10 -13.01 10.69
CA LYS A 234 -11.64 -14.01 11.60
C LYS A 234 -10.76 -15.25 11.69
N THR A 235 -10.26 -15.74 10.57
CA THR A 235 -9.31 -16.88 10.57
C THR A 235 -7.97 -16.48 11.16
N LEU A 236 -7.42 -15.32 10.79
CA LEU A 236 -6.17 -14.81 11.35
C LEU A 236 -6.24 -14.61 12.87
N SER A 237 -7.36 -14.14 13.40
CA SER A 237 -7.52 -13.91 14.86
C SER A 237 -7.30 -15.17 15.70
N LYS A 238 -7.50 -16.35 15.14
CA LYS A 238 -7.33 -17.64 15.86
C LYS A 238 -5.86 -17.96 16.17
N TYR A 239 -4.90 -17.36 15.45
CA TYR A 239 -3.47 -17.67 15.63
C TYR A 239 -2.52 -16.47 15.48
N ARG A 240 -3.04 -15.30 15.08
CA ARG A 240 -2.24 -14.07 14.86
C ARG A 240 -2.64 -12.93 15.80
N LEU A 241 -3.54 -13.17 16.75
CA LEU A 241 -3.93 -12.16 17.73
C LEU A 241 -2.83 -11.97 18.78
N LYS A 242 -2.26 -10.77 18.85
CA LYS A 242 -1.24 -10.37 19.82
C LYS A 242 -1.56 -8.94 20.30
N ASN A 243 -1.57 -8.75 21.63
CA ASN A 243 -1.83 -7.43 22.22
C ASN A 243 -3.08 -6.72 21.68
N LYS A 244 -4.18 -7.45 21.48
CA LYS A 244 -5.47 -7.00 20.91
C LYS A 244 -5.40 -6.63 19.41
N SER A 245 -4.30 -6.84 18.74
CA SER A 245 -4.13 -6.61 17.29
C SER A 245 -3.88 -7.92 16.55
N ILE A 246 -4.45 -8.06 15.36
CA ILE A 246 -4.14 -9.17 14.45
C ILE A 246 -2.92 -8.74 13.63
N GLU A 247 -1.81 -9.45 13.79
CA GLU A 247 -0.56 -9.15 13.07
C GLU A 247 -0.39 -10.06 11.85
N PHE A 248 -0.10 -9.49 10.67
CA PHE A 248 0.17 -10.27 9.46
C PHE A 248 1.01 -9.48 8.45
N GLY A 249 2.22 -9.98 8.17
CA GLY A 249 3.26 -9.30 7.38
C GLY A 249 4.13 -8.37 8.22
N ARG A 250 5.25 -7.94 7.68
CA ARG A 250 6.28 -7.13 8.33
C ARG A 250 6.36 -5.74 7.71
N ASN A 251 6.29 -4.72 8.51
CA ASN A 251 6.54 -3.33 8.12
C ASN A 251 8.06 -3.11 7.99
N VAL A 252 8.48 -2.51 6.89
CA VAL A 252 9.88 -2.42 6.52
C VAL A 252 10.22 -1.00 6.05
N VAL A 253 11.43 -0.56 6.36
CA VAL A 253 12.06 0.65 5.81
C VAL A 253 13.30 0.27 5.01
N PHE A 254 13.79 1.21 4.22
CA PHE A 254 14.92 1.01 3.33
C PHE A 254 16.00 2.07 3.55
N ASP A 255 17.24 1.68 3.39
CA ASP A 255 18.41 2.54 3.44
C ASP A 255 19.17 2.51 2.12
N GLY A 256 19.31 3.67 1.47
CA GLY A 256 20.12 3.82 0.28
C GLY A 256 19.33 4.11 -1.01
N VAL A 257 19.89 3.63 -2.10
CA VAL A 257 19.30 3.66 -3.45
C VAL A 257 19.47 2.28 -4.07
N GLY A 258 18.52 1.85 -4.86
CA GLY A 258 18.59 0.54 -5.49
C GLY A 258 17.39 0.25 -6.37
N THR A 259 17.45 -0.89 -7.01
CA THR A 259 16.36 -1.47 -7.79
C THR A 259 16.17 -2.90 -7.32
N ILE A 260 14.94 -3.31 -7.11
CA ILE A 260 14.60 -4.69 -6.81
C ILE A 260 13.69 -5.26 -7.90
N SER A 261 13.82 -6.56 -8.14
CA SER A 261 13.12 -7.28 -9.21
C SER A 261 12.55 -8.61 -8.69
N VAL A 262 11.51 -9.07 -9.34
CA VAL A 262 11.04 -10.45 -9.15
C VAL A 262 12.17 -11.42 -9.55
N GLY A 263 12.43 -12.40 -8.68
CA GLY A 263 13.54 -13.32 -8.81
C GLY A 263 14.78 -12.99 -7.99
N ASP A 264 14.88 -11.75 -7.47
CA ASP A 264 16.00 -11.34 -6.63
C ASP A 264 16.07 -12.16 -5.34
N GLU A 265 17.28 -12.46 -4.89
CA GLU A 265 17.51 -13.17 -3.63
C GLU A 265 17.29 -12.23 -2.43
N LEU A 266 16.58 -12.73 -1.41
CA LEU A 266 16.46 -12.09 -0.10
C LEU A 266 17.38 -12.81 0.90
N LYS A 267 18.35 -12.10 1.44
CA LYS A 267 19.33 -12.63 2.41
C LYS A 267 19.13 -11.98 3.78
N LEU A 268 18.91 -12.78 4.80
CA LEU A 268 18.93 -12.33 6.20
C LEU A 268 20.38 -12.06 6.62
N ILE A 269 20.57 -11.02 7.45
CA ILE A 269 21.88 -10.59 7.94
C ILE A 269 21.92 -10.71 9.47
#